data_9a8dcad2dbc696303789314402d2f657
#
_entry.id   9a8dcad2dbc696303789314402d2f657
#
_cell.length_a   1.000
_cell.length_b   1.000
_cell.length_c   1.000
_cell.angle_alpha   90.00
_cell.angle_beta   90.00
_cell.angle_gamma   90.00
#
_symmetry.space_group_name_H-M   'P 1'
#
loop_
_entity.id
_entity.type
_entity.pdbx_description
1 polymer ?
#
loop_
_entity_poly.entity_id
_entity_poly.type
_entity_poly.pdbx_seq_one_letter_code
_entity_poly.pdbx_strand_id
1 'polypeptide(L)'
;MYKVFFNDRKVFLTDNFEKHFKTKYGLFYKYQNQEELEDLLDFYRNLRKIDTLYIIHEDIEELRNYFRSCYLNISAAGGLVKDKQGRILIIKRRNRWDLPKGKVDAKENFEQTAVREVTEECGIIDIKIIHPLLSTYHTYKIDGKPVLKKTTWFEMLYTGTRKPEPQLKEHIT
;
A
#
# COMPACT_ATOMS: atom_id res chain seq x y z
N MET A 1 5.09 12.66 7.65
CA MET A 1 5.85 11.39 7.51
C MET A 1 5.05 10.40 6.68
N TYR A 2 5.64 9.83 5.64
CA TYR A 2 5.05 8.76 4.81
C TYR A 2 5.86 7.47 4.98
N LYS A 3 5.16 6.32 5.02
CA LYS A 3 5.75 4.99 5.11
C LYS A 3 5.46 4.22 3.82
N VAL A 4 6.52 3.74 3.18
CA VAL A 4 6.44 2.93 1.96
C VAL A 4 7.04 1.55 2.22
N PHE A 5 6.33 0.50 1.83
CA PHE A 5 6.79 -0.88 1.98
C PHE A 5 7.57 -1.34 0.75
N PHE A 6 8.77 -1.86 1.00
CA PHE A 6 9.65 -2.54 0.04
C PHE A 6 9.71 -4.04 0.38
N ASN A 7 8.66 -4.78 0.03
CA ASN A 7 8.40 -6.12 0.58
C ASN A 7 8.34 -6.06 2.12
N ASP A 8 9.24 -6.75 2.81
CA ASP A 8 9.29 -6.79 4.28
C ASP A 8 10.07 -5.59 4.88
N ARG A 9 10.71 -4.77 4.04
CA ARG A 9 11.48 -3.58 4.44
C ARG A 9 10.66 -2.31 4.30
N LYS A 10 11.17 -1.20 4.84
CA LYS A 10 10.43 0.06 4.94
C LYS A 10 11.27 1.24 4.51
N VAL A 11 10.66 2.16 3.76
CA VAL A 11 11.19 3.50 3.52
C VAL A 11 10.28 4.50 4.23
N PHE A 12 10.87 5.40 4.99
CA PHE A 12 10.17 6.52 5.60
C PHE A 12 10.61 7.82 4.93
N LEU A 13 9.66 8.59 4.45
CA LEU A 13 9.86 9.98 4.05
C LEU A 13 9.49 10.85 5.24
N THR A 14 10.39 11.72 5.68
CA THR A 14 10.21 12.52 6.90
C THR A 14 10.85 13.89 6.78
N ASP A 15 10.25 14.85 7.45
CA ASP A 15 10.74 16.21 7.69
C ASP A 15 11.45 16.36 9.05
N ASN A 16 11.42 15.30 9.88
CA ASN A 16 11.96 15.34 11.23
C ASN A 16 13.03 14.26 11.44
N PHE A 17 14.29 14.67 11.32
CA PHE A 17 15.46 13.82 11.52
C PHE A 17 15.63 13.37 12.97
N GLU A 18 15.51 14.30 13.93
CA GLU A 18 15.83 14.05 15.34
C GLU A 18 14.95 12.98 15.97
N LYS A 19 13.66 12.99 15.62
CA LYS A 19 12.66 12.03 16.11
C LYS A 19 13.03 10.57 15.76
N HIS A 20 13.72 10.36 14.64
CA HIS A 20 14.01 9.01 14.15
C HIS A 20 15.44 8.57 14.45
N PHE A 21 16.39 9.49 14.46
CA PHE A 21 17.80 9.18 14.65
C PHE A 21 18.11 8.63 16.05
N LYS A 22 17.51 9.17 17.09
CA LYS A 22 17.79 8.79 18.49
C LYS A 22 17.24 7.41 18.88
N THR A 23 16.26 6.88 18.17
CA THR A 23 15.51 5.68 18.60
C THR A 23 15.43 4.57 17.56
N LYS A 24 15.96 4.76 16.36
CA LYS A 24 15.79 3.84 15.24
C LYS A 24 17.11 3.46 14.60
N TYR A 25 17.20 2.19 14.19
CA TYR A 25 18.29 1.68 13.36
C TYR A 25 17.87 1.72 11.90
N GLY A 26 18.81 2.07 11.01
CA GLY A 26 18.55 2.12 9.58
C GLY A 26 19.55 2.97 8.82
N LEU A 27 19.34 3.09 7.54
CA LEU A 27 20.07 4.01 6.67
C LEU A 27 19.36 5.37 6.68
N PHE A 28 20.11 6.44 6.87
CA PHE A 28 19.60 7.81 6.87
C PHE A 28 20.21 8.56 5.69
N TYR A 29 19.37 9.21 4.91
CA TYR A 29 19.78 10.00 3.75
C TYR A 29 19.03 11.33 3.74
N LYS A 30 19.77 12.43 3.64
CA LYS A 30 19.20 13.77 3.39
C LYS A 30 19.09 13.95 1.88
N TYR A 31 17.86 14.16 1.39
CA TYR A 31 17.62 14.39 -0.04
C TYR A 31 18.46 15.56 -0.57
N GLN A 32 19.13 15.37 -1.68
CA GLN A 32 19.94 16.35 -2.37
C GLN A 32 19.36 16.69 -3.74
N ASN A 33 19.17 15.66 -4.57
CA ASN A 33 18.66 15.79 -5.94
C ASN A 33 18.01 14.47 -6.40
N GLN A 34 17.36 14.53 -7.55
CA GLN A 34 16.60 13.40 -8.10
C GLN A 34 17.49 12.22 -8.50
N GLU A 35 18.65 12.49 -9.12
CA GLU A 35 19.57 11.44 -9.59
C GLU A 35 20.09 10.60 -8.41
N GLU A 36 20.58 11.25 -7.37
CA GLU A 36 21.02 10.55 -6.15
C GLU A 36 19.90 9.79 -5.46
N LEU A 37 18.66 10.29 -5.51
CA LEU A 37 17.51 9.58 -4.95
C LEU A 37 17.23 8.29 -5.73
N GLU A 38 17.29 8.32 -7.04
CA GLU A 38 17.08 7.14 -7.89
C GLU A 38 18.15 6.09 -7.63
N ASP A 39 19.42 6.49 -7.60
CA ASP A 39 20.57 5.63 -7.28
C ASP A 39 20.45 5.02 -5.88
N LEU A 40 20.08 5.82 -4.88
CA LEU A 40 19.84 5.35 -3.52
C LEU A 40 18.73 4.30 -3.46
N LEU A 41 17.62 4.52 -4.17
CA LEU A 41 16.49 3.59 -4.18
C LEU A 41 16.84 2.28 -4.88
N ASP A 42 17.64 2.33 -5.96
CA ASP A 42 18.15 1.15 -6.62
C ASP A 42 19.16 0.39 -5.75
N PHE A 43 20.08 1.10 -5.10
CA PHE A 43 21.00 0.54 -4.11
C PHE A 43 20.23 -0.13 -2.96
N TYR A 44 19.29 0.60 -2.33
CA TYR A 44 18.50 0.07 -1.23
C TYR A 44 17.68 -1.16 -1.64
N ARG A 45 17.18 -1.21 -2.87
CA ARG A 45 16.43 -2.36 -3.39
C ARG A 45 17.24 -3.64 -3.34
N ASN A 46 18.54 -3.55 -3.57
CA ASN A 46 19.48 -4.67 -3.58
C ASN A 46 20.13 -4.95 -2.20
N LEU A 47 20.13 -3.97 -1.30
CA LEU A 47 20.74 -4.06 0.02
C LEU A 47 19.83 -4.78 1.03
N ARG A 48 19.93 -6.11 1.11
CA ARG A 48 19.02 -6.94 1.93
C ARG A 48 19.23 -6.86 3.45
N LYS A 49 20.37 -6.35 3.91
CA LYS A 49 20.77 -6.34 5.34
C LYS A 49 20.19 -5.15 6.13
N ILE A 50 19.64 -4.14 5.45
CA ILE A 50 19.09 -2.95 6.09
C ILE A 50 17.57 -2.95 5.90
N ASP A 51 16.83 -3.04 6.99
CA ASP A 51 15.37 -3.13 6.98
C ASP A 51 14.67 -1.80 6.80
N THR A 52 15.34 -0.70 7.14
CA THR A 52 14.71 0.62 7.13
C THR A 52 15.62 1.67 6.51
N LEU A 53 15.07 2.44 5.57
CA LEU A 53 15.67 3.64 4.99
C LEU A 53 14.83 4.85 5.41
N TYR A 54 15.50 5.89 5.91
CA TYR A 54 14.91 7.20 6.20
C TYR A 54 15.42 8.21 5.19
N ILE A 55 14.51 8.82 4.44
CA ILE A 55 14.81 9.91 3.51
C ILE A 55 14.22 11.18 4.10
N ILE A 56 15.06 12.20 4.20
CA ILE A 56 14.77 13.42 4.96
C ILE A 56 14.82 14.63 4.02
N HIS A 57 13.81 15.47 4.11
CA HIS A 57 13.75 16.77 3.44
C HIS A 57 12.88 17.71 4.26
N GLU A 58 13.15 19.01 4.20
CA GLU A 58 12.41 20.04 4.94
C GLU A 58 10.96 20.12 4.51
N ASP A 59 10.69 20.02 3.20
CA ASP A 59 9.35 19.92 2.64
C ASP A 59 9.00 18.46 2.36
N ILE A 60 8.09 17.91 3.16
CA ILE A 60 7.65 16.51 3.07
C ILE A 60 6.79 16.24 1.83
N GLU A 61 6.03 17.21 1.36
CA GLU A 61 5.19 17.04 0.16
C GLU A 61 6.05 17.11 -1.11
N GLU A 62 7.05 17.96 -1.12
CA GLU A 62 8.04 18.02 -2.19
C GLU A 62 8.83 16.71 -2.27
N LEU A 63 9.35 16.22 -1.14
CA LEU A 63 10.02 14.92 -1.08
C LEU A 63 9.14 13.77 -1.58
N ARG A 64 7.87 13.78 -1.21
CA ARG A 64 6.91 12.79 -1.67
C ARG A 64 6.72 12.82 -3.20
N ASN A 65 6.68 14.02 -3.79
CA ASN A 65 6.57 14.18 -5.23
C ASN A 65 7.82 13.65 -5.95
N TYR A 66 9.03 14.00 -5.49
CA TYR A 66 10.28 13.45 -5.99
C TYR A 66 10.34 11.93 -5.86
N PHE A 67 9.97 11.39 -4.71
CA PHE A 67 9.92 9.95 -4.51
C PHE A 67 8.95 9.26 -5.48
N ARG A 68 7.77 9.85 -5.71
CA ARG A 68 6.78 9.30 -6.63
C ARG A 68 7.23 9.33 -8.09
N SER A 69 8.01 10.32 -8.50
CA SER A 69 8.52 10.43 -9.88
C SER A 69 9.51 9.32 -10.24
N CYS A 70 10.16 8.66 -9.25
CA CYS A 70 11.02 7.50 -9.47
C CYS A 70 10.25 6.22 -9.86
N TYR A 71 8.91 6.25 -9.94
CA TYR A 71 8.07 5.06 -10.09
C TYR A 71 6.96 5.22 -11.11
N LEU A 72 6.57 4.11 -11.74
CA LEU A 72 5.26 4.00 -12.34
C LEU A 72 4.21 3.95 -11.21
N ASN A 73 3.34 4.97 -11.15
CA ASN A 73 2.35 5.07 -10.09
C ASN A 73 1.07 4.31 -10.44
N ILE A 74 0.63 3.41 -9.55
CA ILE A 74 -0.61 2.65 -9.67
C ILE A 74 -1.51 2.96 -8.48
N SER A 75 -2.77 3.32 -8.77
CA SER A 75 -3.81 3.49 -7.76
C SER A 75 -4.62 2.20 -7.59
N ALA A 76 -4.95 1.89 -6.35
CA ALA A 76 -5.79 0.76 -5.97
C ALA A 76 -6.73 1.15 -4.83
N ALA A 77 -7.80 0.40 -4.65
CA ALA A 77 -8.68 0.54 -3.50
C ALA A 77 -9.10 -0.84 -2.97
N GLY A 78 -9.47 -0.91 -1.70
CA GLY A 78 -9.92 -2.14 -1.06
C GLY A 78 -10.59 -1.91 0.27
N GLY A 79 -11.05 -2.99 0.90
CA GLY A 79 -11.87 -2.93 2.09
C GLY A 79 -11.33 -3.72 3.28
N LEU A 80 -11.40 -3.11 4.46
CA LEU A 80 -11.41 -3.79 5.75
C LEU A 80 -12.88 -4.09 6.08
N VAL A 81 -13.35 -5.27 5.67
CA VAL A 81 -14.76 -5.67 5.80
C VAL A 81 -15.00 -6.33 7.15
N LYS A 82 -15.96 -5.82 7.90
CA LYS A 82 -16.45 -6.43 9.15
C LYS A 82 -17.90 -6.89 8.96
N ASP A 83 -18.25 -8.01 9.55
CA ASP A 83 -19.66 -8.41 9.66
C ASP A 83 -20.33 -7.82 10.91
N LYS A 84 -21.63 -8.12 11.10
CA LYS A 84 -22.42 -7.66 12.25
C LYS A 84 -21.89 -8.16 13.60
N GLN A 85 -21.05 -9.20 13.61
CA GLN A 85 -20.42 -9.77 14.80
C GLN A 85 -19.01 -9.22 15.03
N GLY A 86 -18.54 -8.31 14.18
CA GLY A 86 -17.19 -7.71 14.24
C GLY A 86 -16.08 -8.61 13.69
N ARG A 87 -16.41 -9.73 13.04
CA ARG A 87 -15.42 -10.60 12.40
C ARG A 87 -14.89 -9.92 11.14
N ILE A 88 -13.58 -10.01 10.92
CA ILE A 88 -12.91 -9.39 9.78
C ILE A 88 -12.75 -10.40 8.65
N LEU A 89 -13.09 -9.99 7.43
CA LEU A 89 -12.84 -10.74 6.22
C LEU A 89 -11.36 -10.62 5.82
N ILE A 90 -10.69 -11.75 5.72
CA ILE A 90 -9.30 -11.87 5.30
C ILE A 90 -9.24 -12.86 4.13
N ILE A 91 -8.46 -12.54 3.11
CA ILE A 91 -8.16 -13.43 2.00
C ILE A 91 -6.75 -14.00 2.13
N LYS A 92 -6.51 -15.16 1.53
CA LYS A 92 -5.18 -15.72 1.38
C LYS A 92 -4.82 -15.73 -0.09
N ARG A 93 -3.92 -14.83 -0.50
CA ARG A 93 -3.48 -14.71 -1.89
C ARG A 93 -2.02 -15.14 -2.02
N ARG A 94 -1.73 -16.09 -2.91
CA ARG A 94 -0.39 -16.63 -3.12
C ARG A 94 0.29 -17.01 -1.80
N ASN A 95 -0.45 -17.68 -0.93
CA ASN A 95 -0.02 -18.16 0.39
C ASN A 95 0.31 -17.06 1.43
N ARG A 96 -0.12 -15.80 1.21
CA ARG A 96 0.00 -14.68 2.15
C ARG A 96 -1.37 -14.13 2.51
N TRP A 97 -1.53 -13.76 3.78
CA TRP A 97 -2.74 -13.09 4.27
C TRP A 97 -2.80 -11.66 3.75
N ASP A 98 -3.97 -11.26 3.28
CA ASP A 98 -4.21 -9.94 2.70
C ASP A 98 -5.67 -9.49 2.91
N LEU A 99 -5.97 -8.24 2.58
CA LEU A 99 -7.32 -7.73 2.48
C LEU A 99 -7.71 -7.61 1.00
N PRO A 100 -8.98 -7.79 0.65
CA PRO A 100 -9.46 -7.69 -0.73
C PRO A 100 -9.25 -6.28 -1.30
N LYS A 101 -8.65 -6.20 -2.50
CA LYS A 101 -8.28 -4.94 -3.17
C LYS A 101 -7.83 -5.15 -4.61
N GLY A 102 -8.08 -4.18 -5.45
CA GLY A 102 -7.51 -4.18 -6.78
C GLY A 102 -7.29 -2.81 -7.38
N LYS A 103 -6.96 -2.76 -8.67
CA LYS A 103 -6.66 -1.51 -9.38
C LYS A 103 -7.91 -0.68 -9.60
N VAL A 104 -7.74 0.65 -9.53
CA VAL A 104 -8.80 1.59 -9.90
C VAL A 104 -8.94 1.60 -11.42
N ASP A 105 -10.14 1.35 -11.90
CA ASP A 105 -10.48 1.47 -13.31
C ASP A 105 -10.74 2.92 -13.72
N ALA A 106 -10.51 3.25 -15.00
CA ALA A 106 -10.58 4.63 -15.49
C ALA A 106 -11.95 5.32 -15.30
N LYS A 107 -13.01 4.54 -15.10
CA LYS A 107 -14.39 5.03 -14.93
C LYS A 107 -14.88 4.96 -13.49
N GLU A 108 -14.03 4.58 -12.54
CA GLU A 108 -14.40 4.37 -11.15
C GLU A 108 -13.72 5.37 -10.21
N ASN A 109 -14.39 5.74 -9.14
CA ASN A 109 -13.77 6.35 -7.98
C ASN A 109 -13.24 5.25 -7.02
N PHE A 110 -12.52 5.66 -5.98
CA PHE A 110 -11.92 4.71 -5.02
C PHE A 110 -12.95 3.87 -4.26
N GLU A 111 -14.09 4.47 -3.92
CA GLU A 111 -15.17 3.78 -3.20
C GLU A 111 -15.83 2.69 -4.07
N GLN A 112 -16.14 3.03 -5.32
CA GLN A 112 -16.68 2.08 -6.28
C GLN A 112 -15.72 0.92 -6.53
N THR A 113 -14.44 1.22 -6.76
CA THR A 113 -13.41 0.19 -6.92
C THR A 113 -13.32 -0.70 -5.68
N ALA A 114 -13.30 -0.13 -4.48
CA ALA A 114 -13.18 -0.91 -3.26
C ALA A 114 -14.35 -1.88 -3.05
N VAL A 115 -15.60 -1.45 -3.34
CA VAL A 115 -16.78 -2.31 -3.27
C VAL A 115 -16.73 -3.40 -4.36
N ARG A 116 -16.39 -3.04 -5.60
CA ARG A 116 -16.27 -4.00 -6.71
C ARG A 116 -15.24 -5.08 -6.39
N GLU A 117 -14.05 -4.69 -5.98
CA GLU A 117 -12.96 -5.64 -5.70
C GLU A 117 -13.30 -6.59 -4.54
N VAL A 118 -13.92 -6.08 -3.46
CA VAL A 118 -14.39 -6.95 -2.37
C VAL A 118 -15.45 -7.93 -2.88
N THR A 119 -16.36 -7.47 -3.74
CA THR A 119 -17.40 -8.32 -4.34
C THR A 119 -16.79 -9.40 -5.24
N GLU A 120 -15.86 -9.03 -6.10
CA GLU A 120 -15.22 -9.95 -7.06
C GLU A 120 -14.30 -10.95 -6.36
N GLU A 121 -13.43 -10.50 -5.45
CA GLU A 121 -12.47 -11.36 -4.78
C GLU A 121 -13.08 -12.29 -3.72
N CYS A 122 -14.24 -11.89 -3.14
CA CYS A 122 -14.84 -12.61 -2.02
C CYS A 122 -16.26 -13.12 -2.27
N GLY A 123 -16.88 -12.84 -3.42
CA GLY A 123 -18.22 -13.31 -3.79
C GLY A 123 -19.35 -12.77 -2.90
N ILE A 124 -19.16 -11.70 -2.16
CA ILE A 124 -20.14 -11.09 -1.27
C ILE A 124 -20.71 -9.80 -1.87
N ILE A 125 -22.00 -9.55 -1.61
CA ILE A 125 -22.75 -8.33 -1.91
C ILE A 125 -23.28 -7.77 -0.59
N ASP A 126 -24.07 -6.73 -0.57
CA ASP A 126 -24.60 -6.09 0.67
C ASP A 126 -23.49 -5.47 1.56
N ILE A 127 -22.55 -4.81 0.91
CA ILE A 127 -21.42 -4.13 1.54
C ILE A 127 -21.73 -2.62 1.60
N LYS A 128 -21.51 -2.03 2.77
CA LYS A 128 -21.63 -0.57 2.99
C LYS A 128 -20.29 -0.01 3.42
N ILE A 129 -19.80 1.04 2.75
CA ILE A 129 -18.68 1.83 3.22
C ILE A 129 -19.10 2.60 4.47
N ILE A 130 -18.29 2.54 5.51
CA ILE A 130 -18.49 3.28 6.76
C ILE A 130 -17.67 4.56 6.78
N HIS A 131 -16.36 4.46 6.57
CA HIS A 131 -15.47 5.61 6.46
C HIS A 131 -14.14 5.23 5.76
N PRO A 132 -13.42 6.22 5.22
CA PRO A 132 -12.08 5.99 4.68
C PRO A 132 -11.08 5.69 5.81
N LEU A 133 -10.10 4.85 5.49
CA LEU A 133 -8.93 4.54 6.32
C LEU A 133 -7.66 5.14 5.72
N LEU A 134 -6.53 4.93 6.39
CA LEU A 134 -5.21 5.33 5.90
C LEU A 134 -4.85 4.57 4.61
N SER A 135 -4.23 5.29 3.66
CA SER A 135 -3.66 4.64 2.48
C SER A 135 -2.33 3.95 2.81
N THR A 136 -2.06 2.83 2.12
CA THR A 136 -0.77 2.14 2.17
C THR A 136 -0.03 2.27 0.84
N TYR A 137 1.31 2.25 0.91
CA TYR A 137 2.18 2.40 -0.26
C TYR A 137 3.12 1.19 -0.31
N HIS A 138 3.16 0.52 -1.48
CA HIS A 138 4.01 -0.65 -1.71
C HIS A 138 4.80 -0.49 -3.00
N THR A 139 6.05 -0.91 -3.00
CA THR A 139 6.86 -0.97 -4.22
C THR A 139 7.10 -2.41 -4.65
N TYR A 140 7.11 -2.60 -5.95
CA TYR A 140 7.46 -3.86 -6.62
C TYR A 140 7.94 -3.57 -8.05
N LYS A 141 8.23 -4.60 -8.84
CA LYS A 141 8.57 -4.44 -10.26
C LYS A 141 7.52 -5.10 -11.14
N ILE A 142 7.19 -4.44 -12.25
CA ILE A 142 6.44 -5.01 -13.39
C ILE A 142 7.34 -4.86 -14.61
N ASP A 143 7.66 -5.97 -15.27
CA ASP A 143 8.52 -6.01 -16.47
C ASP A 143 9.83 -5.21 -16.28
N GLY A 144 10.45 -5.41 -15.12
CA GLY A 144 11.69 -4.73 -14.72
C GLY A 144 11.52 -3.28 -14.25
N LYS A 145 10.39 -2.62 -14.51
CA LYS A 145 10.13 -1.23 -14.14
C LYS A 145 9.67 -1.11 -12.68
N PRO A 146 10.20 -0.15 -11.91
CA PRO A 146 9.78 0.08 -10.55
C PRO A 146 8.36 0.67 -10.50
N VAL A 147 7.52 0.11 -9.63
CA VAL A 147 6.13 0.52 -9.43
C VAL A 147 5.92 0.96 -7.99
N LEU A 148 5.19 2.05 -7.80
CA LEU A 148 4.64 2.48 -6.52
C LEU A 148 3.11 2.32 -6.56
N LYS A 149 2.60 1.34 -5.81
CA LYS A 149 1.16 1.12 -5.65
C LYS A 149 0.66 1.84 -4.40
N LYS A 150 -0.23 2.81 -4.56
CA LYS A 150 -1.03 3.39 -3.48
C LYS A 150 -2.32 2.61 -3.38
N THR A 151 -2.64 2.05 -2.22
CA THR A 151 -3.95 1.45 -1.94
C THR A 151 -4.70 2.32 -0.95
N THR A 152 -5.88 2.81 -1.36
CA THR A 152 -6.82 3.53 -0.51
C THR A 152 -7.75 2.51 0.13
N TRP A 153 -7.84 2.52 1.46
CA TRP A 153 -8.62 1.56 2.22
C TRP A 153 -9.88 2.19 2.78
N PHE A 154 -10.93 1.38 2.87
CA PHE A 154 -12.20 1.75 3.50
C PHE A 154 -12.59 0.72 4.54
N GLU A 155 -13.06 1.18 5.70
CA GLU A 155 -13.81 0.31 6.60
C GLU A 155 -15.19 0.06 6.00
N MET A 156 -15.59 -1.22 5.97
CA MET A 156 -16.84 -1.65 5.36
C MET A 156 -17.61 -2.56 6.30
N LEU A 157 -18.93 -2.45 6.27
CA LEU A 157 -19.85 -3.35 6.96
C LEU A 157 -20.51 -4.29 5.95
N TYR A 158 -20.37 -5.59 6.20
CA TYR A 158 -21.11 -6.61 5.50
C TYR A 158 -22.40 -6.93 6.26
N THR A 159 -23.55 -6.76 5.60
CA THR A 159 -24.87 -6.99 6.20
C THR A 159 -25.58 -8.22 5.67
N GLY A 160 -25.04 -8.86 4.65
CA GLY A 160 -25.58 -10.05 4.02
C GLY A 160 -25.44 -11.31 4.87
N THR A 161 -25.93 -12.41 4.34
CA THR A 161 -25.89 -13.75 4.98
C THR A 161 -25.09 -14.77 4.18
N ARG A 162 -24.70 -14.42 2.95
CA ARG A 162 -23.92 -15.31 2.07
C ARG A 162 -22.53 -15.55 2.64
N LYS A 163 -22.05 -16.78 2.61
CA LYS A 163 -20.66 -17.08 2.96
C LYS A 163 -19.72 -16.53 1.87
N PRO A 164 -18.56 -15.97 2.26
CA PRO A 164 -17.56 -15.57 1.28
C PRO A 164 -17.10 -16.73 0.41
N GLU A 165 -16.95 -16.47 -0.89
CA GLU A 165 -16.45 -17.42 -1.88
C GLU A 165 -15.22 -16.82 -2.56
N PRO A 166 -14.02 -17.42 -2.42
CA PRO A 166 -12.80 -16.84 -2.95
C PRO A 166 -12.74 -16.91 -4.49
N GLN A 167 -12.19 -15.89 -5.12
CA GLN A 167 -11.95 -15.85 -6.56
C GLN A 167 -10.70 -16.65 -6.92
N LEU A 168 -10.86 -17.91 -7.27
CA LEU A 168 -9.76 -18.85 -7.55
C LEU A 168 -8.85 -18.41 -8.70
N LYS A 169 -9.37 -17.67 -9.69
CA LYS A 169 -8.59 -17.16 -10.84
C LYS A 169 -7.46 -16.22 -10.44
N GLU A 170 -7.60 -15.55 -9.31
CA GLU A 170 -6.57 -14.66 -8.75
C GLU A 170 -5.69 -15.31 -7.68
N HIS A 171 -5.74 -16.65 -7.57
CA HIS A 171 -5.04 -17.41 -6.52
C HIS A 171 -5.44 -16.99 -5.10
N ILE A 172 -6.72 -16.66 -4.91
CA ILE A 172 -7.34 -16.36 -3.62
C ILE A 172 -7.98 -17.63 -3.07
N THR A 173 -7.76 -17.89 -1.77
CA THR A 173 -8.33 -19.01 -1.04
C THR A 173 -8.81 -18.56 0.34
#